data_f0fb1317ac7c374c79ee1724d927ca14
#
_entry.id   f0fb1317ac7c374c79ee1724d927ca14
#
_cell.length_a   1.000
_cell.length_b   1.000
_cell.length_c   1.000
_cell.angle_alpha   90.00
_cell.angle_beta   90.00
_cell.angle_gamma   90.00
#
_symmetry.space_group_name_H-M   'P 1'
#
loop_
_entity.id
_entity.type
_entity.pdbx_description
1 polymer ?
#
loop_
_entity_poly.entity_id
_entity_poly.type
_entity_poly.pdbx_seq_one_letter_code
_entity_poly.pdbx_strand_id
1 'polypeptide(L)'
;VSGILFAVIIGIPVGVLSAIKQYSLLDDIIMFGTLFVTAVPTFWLALILVIVFSVNLGWFPASGMGRGAHDFVVSLILPMLTLGCGYAALIARTTRASVLDVKRQDYIDTARAKGLGEEIVVWRHMMQNALIPIVTVVGLNFGVLLGGSVLTESIFSWPGVGRFVVES
;
A
#
# COMPACT_ATOMS: atom_id res chain seq x y z
N VAL A 1 8.25 -7.01 5.15
CA VAL A 1 8.90 -5.72 4.83
C VAL A 1 8.59 -5.27 3.41
N SER A 2 8.78 -6.12 2.36
CA SER A 2 8.51 -5.77 0.95
C SER A 2 7.08 -5.30 0.70
N GLY A 3 6.07 -5.92 1.32
CA GLY A 3 4.67 -5.52 1.20
C GLY A 3 4.37 -4.11 1.69
N ILE A 4 4.95 -3.67 2.82
CA ILE A 4 4.75 -2.30 3.31
C ILE A 4 5.47 -1.28 2.43
N LEU A 5 6.66 -1.63 1.92
CA LEU A 5 7.39 -0.76 1.00
C LEU A 5 6.58 -0.53 -0.29
N PHE A 6 6.05 -1.61 -0.86
CA PHE A 6 5.12 -1.53 -2.00
C PHE A 6 3.89 -0.66 -1.67
N ALA A 7 3.29 -0.87 -0.49
CA ALA A 7 2.12 -0.13 -0.05
C ALA A 7 2.37 1.37 0.07
N VAL A 8 3.55 1.77 0.57
CA VAL A 8 3.96 3.18 0.68
C VAL A 8 4.20 3.79 -0.70
N ILE A 9 4.98 3.09 -1.57
CA ILE A 9 5.33 3.56 -2.91
C ILE A 9 4.08 3.77 -3.79
N ILE A 10 3.07 2.92 -3.65
CA ILE A 10 1.83 3.03 -4.44
C ILE A 10 0.78 3.86 -3.70
N GLY A 11 0.57 3.62 -2.41
CA GLY A 11 -0.52 4.21 -1.64
C GLY A 11 -0.39 5.73 -1.48
N ILE A 12 0.80 6.25 -1.19
CA ILE A 12 0.99 7.70 -1.03
C ILE A 12 0.72 8.46 -2.33
N PRO A 13 1.35 8.13 -3.49
CA PRO A 13 1.08 8.85 -4.73
C PRO A 13 -0.38 8.74 -5.19
N VAL A 14 -1.00 7.57 -5.05
CA VAL A 14 -2.41 7.35 -5.40
C VAL A 14 -3.33 8.19 -4.51
N GLY A 15 -3.07 8.25 -3.20
CA GLY A 15 -3.82 9.08 -2.26
C GLY A 15 -3.68 10.59 -2.53
N VAL A 16 -2.47 11.06 -2.82
CA VAL A 16 -2.22 12.46 -3.21
C VAL A 16 -2.94 12.80 -4.50
N LEU A 17 -2.84 11.94 -5.52
CA LEU A 17 -3.51 12.14 -6.81
C LEU A 17 -5.03 12.25 -6.64
N SER A 18 -5.62 11.36 -5.84
CA SER A 18 -7.04 11.38 -5.49
C SER A 18 -7.44 12.68 -4.78
N ALA A 19 -6.62 13.16 -3.84
CA ALA A 19 -6.88 14.42 -3.12
C ALA A 19 -6.79 15.66 -4.02
N ILE A 20 -5.81 15.70 -4.94
CA ILE A 20 -5.65 16.81 -5.90
C ILE A 20 -6.84 16.84 -6.87
N LYS A 21 -7.27 15.67 -7.33
CA LYS A 21 -8.39 15.51 -8.27
C LYS A 21 -9.73 15.26 -7.57
N GLN A 22 -9.90 15.79 -6.36
CA GLN A 22 -11.12 15.64 -5.56
C GLN A 22 -12.39 15.89 -6.39
N TYR A 23 -13.41 15.06 -6.19
CA TYR A 23 -14.70 15.09 -6.90
C TYR A 23 -14.61 14.84 -8.42
N SER A 24 -13.54 14.27 -8.92
CA SER A 24 -13.42 13.81 -10.29
C SER A 24 -13.71 12.32 -10.40
N LEU A 25 -14.03 11.84 -11.61
CA LEU A 25 -14.15 10.40 -11.89
C LEU A 25 -12.91 9.60 -11.48
N LEU A 26 -11.72 10.21 -11.57
CA LEU A 26 -10.48 9.58 -11.14
C LEU A 26 -10.45 9.36 -9.62
N ASP A 27 -10.88 10.35 -8.85
CA ASP A 27 -11.02 10.24 -7.40
C ASP A 27 -11.99 9.12 -7.03
N ASP A 28 -13.15 9.08 -7.68
CA ASP A 28 -14.19 8.07 -7.45
C ASP A 28 -13.68 6.65 -7.77
N ILE A 29 -12.99 6.48 -8.91
CA ILE A 29 -12.39 5.19 -9.32
C ILE A 29 -11.35 4.73 -8.31
N ILE A 30 -10.45 5.62 -7.88
CA ILE A 30 -9.43 5.30 -6.87
C ILE A 30 -10.09 4.90 -5.56
N MET A 31 -11.05 5.68 -5.06
CA MET A 31 -11.72 5.40 -3.78
C MET A 31 -12.52 4.11 -3.84
N PHE A 32 -13.27 3.88 -4.92
CA PHE A 32 -13.98 2.62 -5.12
C PHE A 32 -13.02 1.43 -5.19
N GLY A 33 -11.92 1.57 -5.93
CA GLY A 33 -10.88 0.53 -6.03
C GLY A 33 -10.26 0.21 -4.65
N THR A 34 -9.97 1.23 -3.82
CA THR A 34 -9.45 0.99 -2.47
C THR A 34 -10.45 0.28 -1.57
N LEU A 35 -11.74 0.61 -1.68
CA LEU A 35 -12.81 -0.08 -0.94
C LEU A 35 -12.92 -1.53 -1.39
N PHE A 36 -12.92 -1.77 -2.69
CA PHE A 36 -12.97 -3.12 -3.26
C PHE A 36 -11.80 -3.97 -2.77
N VAL A 37 -10.57 -3.47 -2.86
CA VAL A 37 -9.37 -4.19 -2.40
C VAL A 37 -9.43 -4.51 -0.91
N THR A 38 -9.91 -3.58 -0.07
CA THR A 38 -10.02 -3.82 1.38
C THR A 38 -11.16 -4.75 1.77
N ALA A 39 -12.20 -4.91 0.93
CA ALA A 39 -13.29 -5.84 1.15
C ALA A 39 -12.88 -7.30 0.86
N VAL A 40 -11.83 -7.50 0.06
CA VAL A 40 -11.34 -8.84 -0.32
C VAL A 40 -10.50 -9.42 0.82
N PRO A 41 -10.82 -10.62 1.34
CA PRO A 41 -9.98 -11.28 2.33
C PRO A 41 -8.57 -11.56 1.78
N THR A 42 -7.54 -11.28 2.56
CA THR A 42 -6.13 -11.40 2.15
C THR A 42 -5.79 -12.81 1.65
N PHE A 43 -6.29 -13.86 2.34
CA PHE A 43 -6.04 -15.24 1.91
C PHE A 43 -6.68 -15.56 0.56
N TRP A 44 -7.88 -15.03 0.30
CA TRP A 44 -8.57 -15.22 -0.98
C TRP A 44 -7.81 -14.52 -2.12
N LEU A 45 -7.33 -13.30 -1.88
CA LEU A 45 -6.48 -12.59 -2.83
C LEU A 45 -5.20 -13.39 -3.13
N ALA A 46 -4.55 -13.95 -2.09
CA ALA A 46 -3.37 -14.80 -2.26
C ALA A 46 -3.65 -15.99 -3.20
N LEU A 47 -4.75 -16.71 -2.98
CA LEU A 47 -5.14 -17.86 -3.81
C LEU A 47 -5.42 -17.46 -5.26
N ILE A 48 -6.14 -16.35 -5.48
CA ILE A 48 -6.40 -15.85 -6.84
C ILE A 48 -5.10 -15.47 -7.55
N LEU A 49 -4.19 -14.77 -6.86
CA LEU A 49 -2.89 -14.41 -7.44
C LEU A 49 -2.06 -15.65 -7.80
N VAL A 50 -2.05 -16.68 -6.96
CA VAL A 50 -1.38 -17.96 -7.27
C VAL A 50 -2.03 -18.64 -8.48
N ILE A 51 -3.36 -18.78 -8.50
CA ILE A 51 -4.06 -19.43 -9.61
C ILE A 51 -3.80 -18.70 -10.93
N VAL A 52 -3.95 -17.38 -10.93
CA VAL A 52 -3.83 -16.60 -12.18
C VAL A 52 -2.37 -16.51 -12.63
N PHE A 53 -1.46 -16.05 -11.75
CA PHE A 53 -0.11 -15.69 -12.16
C PHE A 53 0.90 -16.84 -12.08
N SER A 54 0.65 -17.84 -11.24
CA SER A 54 1.52 -18.99 -11.14
C SER A 54 1.02 -20.18 -11.95
N VAL A 55 -0.23 -20.60 -11.74
CA VAL A 55 -0.76 -21.82 -12.37
C VAL A 55 -1.13 -21.58 -13.85
N ASN A 56 -1.89 -20.50 -14.14
CA ASN A 56 -2.41 -20.28 -15.50
C ASN A 56 -1.37 -19.61 -16.40
N LEU A 57 -0.67 -18.58 -15.91
CA LEU A 57 0.29 -17.78 -16.70
C LEU A 57 1.72 -18.28 -16.57
N GLY A 58 2.07 -19.01 -15.48
CA GLY A 58 3.44 -19.49 -15.24
C GLY A 58 4.48 -18.39 -15.03
N TRP A 59 4.04 -17.17 -14.66
CA TRP A 59 4.96 -16.02 -14.54
C TRP A 59 5.75 -16.04 -13.24
N PHE A 60 5.14 -16.52 -12.15
CA PHE A 60 5.74 -16.51 -10.82
C PHE A 60 5.62 -17.89 -10.16
N PRO A 61 6.56 -18.28 -9.28
CA PRO A 61 6.46 -19.53 -8.54
C PRO A 61 5.26 -19.49 -7.56
N ALA A 62 4.58 -20.63 -7.42
CA ALA A 62 3.42 -20.75 -6.52
C ALA A 62 3.83 -20.67 -5.04
N SER A 63 5.00 -21.18 -4.69
CA SER A 63 5.46 -21.30 -3.30
C SER A 63 6.96 -21.49 -3.21
N GLY A 64 7.51 -21.25 -2.02
CA GLY A 64 8.91 -21.48 -1.67
C GLY A 64 9.82 -20.30 -2.01
N MET A 65 11.02 -20.32 -1.42
CA MET A 65 12.09 -19.37 -1.71
C MET A 65 12.92 -19.90 -2.87
N GLY A 66 13.09 -19.10 -3.90
CA GLY A 66 13.95 -19.44 -5.03
C GLY A 66 15.43 -19.61 -4.64
N ARG A 67 16.16 -20.42 -5.40
CA ARG A 67 17.60 -20.64 -5.22
C ARG A 67 18.38 -19.63 -6.09
N GLY A 68 18.79 -18.53 -5.51
CA GLY A 68 19.51 -17.46 -6.21
C GLY A 68 18.81 -16.11 -6.09
N ALA A 69 19.55 -15.02 -6.33
CA ALA A 69 19.04 -13.65 -6.12
C ALA A 69 17.85 -13.33 -7.02
N HIS A 70 17.88 -13.75 -8.28
CA HIS A 70 16.79 -13.55 -9.23
C HIS A 70 15.52 -14.29 -8.79
N ASP A 71 15.64 -15.60 -8.52
CA ASP A 71 14.49 -16.44 -8.14
C ASP A 71 13.89 -16.01 -6.80
N PHE A 72 14.74 -15.55 -5.88
CA PHE A 72 14.29 -14.96 -4.61
C PHE A 72 13.43 -13.73 -4.82
N VAL A 73 13.86 -12.79 -5.68
CA VAL A 73 13.07 -11.58 -5.98
C VAL A 73 11.74 -11.93 -6.64
N VAL A 74 11.77 -12.86 -7.60
CA VAL A 74 10.56 -13.30 -8.31
C VAL A 74 9.57 -13.99 -7.35
N SER A 75 10.06 -14.80 -6.41
CA SER A 75 9.22 -15.48 -5.41
C SER A 75 8.62 -14.53 -4.36
N LEU A 76 9.19 -13.33 -4.18
CA LEU A 76 8.64 -12.31 -3.30
C LEU A 76 7.43 -11.56 -3.87
N ILE A 77 7.24 -11.56 -5.19
CA ILE A 77 6.26 -10.70 -5.87
C ILE A 77 4.83 -11.01 -5.43
N LEU A 78 4.40 -12.27 -5.46
CA LEU A 78 3.04 -12.65 -5.08
C LEU A 78 2.73 -12.41 -3.59
N PRO A 79 3.59 -12.81 -2.63
CA PRO A 79 3.41 -12.43 -1.22
C PRO A 79 3.40 -10.92 -0.99
N MET A 80 4.27 -10.17 -1.69
CA MET A 80 4.34 -8.72 -1.61
C MET A 80 3.04 -8.06 -2.10
N LEU A 81 2.50 -8.50 -3.25
CA LEU A 81 1.24 -7.99 -3.78
C LEU A 81 0.07 -8.35 -2.86
N THR A 82 0.02 -9.59 -2.35
CA THR A 82 -1.04 -10.04 -1.46
C THR A 82 -1.18 -9.16 -0.22
N LEU A 83 -0.08 -8.92 0.48
CA LEU A 83 -0.08 -8.07 1.68
C LEU A 83 -0.11 -6.58 1.32
N GLY A 84 0.65 -6.21 0.29
CA GLY A 84 0.86 -4.82 -0.07
C GLY A 84 -0.39 -4.12 -0.61
N CYS A 85 -1.25 -4.81 -1.37
CA CYS A 85 -2.46 -4.20 -1.93
C CYS A 85 -3.42 -3.70 -0.85
N GLY A 86 -3.68 -4.51 0.19
CA GLY A 86 -4.56 -4.09 1.30
C GLY A 86 -4.00 -2.88 2.04
N TYR A 87 -2.71 -2.89 2.36
CA TYR A 87 -2.05 -1.75 3.02
C TYR A 87 -1.92 -0.53 2.11
N ALA A 88 -1.70 -0.72 0.80
CA ALA A 88 -1.68 0.38 -0.17
C ALA A 88 -3.04 1.10 -0.22
N ALA A 89 -4.14 0.35 -0.23
CA ALA A 89 -5.48 0.90 -0.19
C ALA A 89 -5.75 1.70 1.09
N LEU A 90 -5.31 1.19 2.25
CA LEU A 90 -5.43 1.89 3.53
C LEU A 90 -4.60 3.18 3.54
N ILE A 91 -3.33 3.11 3.12
CA ILE A 91 -2.43 4.26 3.05
C ILE A 91 -2.96 5.30 2.06
N ALA A 92 -3.47 4.89 0.90
CA ALA A 92 -4.05 5.81 -0.08
C ALA A 92 -5.24 6.59 0.49
N ARG A 93 -6.16 5.93 1.19
CA ARG A 93 -7.30 6.61 1.85
C ARG A 93 -6.85 7.56 2.96
N THR A 94 -5.91 7.12 3.80
CA THR A 94 -5.36 7.99 4.86
C THR A 94 -4.65 9.19 4.25
N THR A 95 -3.85 8.98 3.21
CA THR A 95 -3.15 10.05 2.49
C THR A 95 -4.13 11.05 1.91
N ARG A 96 -5.18 10.55 1.22
CA ARG A 96 -6.23 11.43 0.67
C ARG A 96 -6.89 12.27 1.75
N ALA A 97 -7.31 11.65 2.85
CA ALA A 97 -7.95 12.37 3.96
C ALA A 97 -7.02 13.45 4.53
N SER A 98 -5.78 13.07 4.86
CA SER A 98 -4.79 14.00 5.44
C SER A 98 -4.46 15.18 4.51
N VAL A 99 -4.31 14.93 3.21
CA VAL A 99 -4.05 15.99 2.22
C VAL A 99 -5.25 16.92 2.11
N LEU A 100 -6.49 16.40 2.11
CA LEU A 100 -7.70 17.21 2.07
C LEU A 100 -7.89 18.05 3.33
N ASP A 101 -7.57 17.51 4.52
CA ASP A 101 -7.63 18.24 5.78
C ASP A 101 -6.62 19.40 5.79
N VAL A 102 -5.40 19.15 5.33
CA VAL A 102 -4.36 20.19 5.20
C VAL A 102 -4.72 21.23 4.14
N LYS A 103 -5.31 20.81 3.02
CA LYS A 103 -5.73 21.70 1.91
C LYS A 103 -6.69 22.79 2.35
N ARG A 104 -7.46 22.56 3.42
CA ARG A 104 -8.46 23.51 3.97
C ARG A 104 -7.88 24.48 5.00
N GLN A 105 -6.59 24.47 5.24
CA GLN A 105 -5.94 25.32 6.23
C GLN A 105 -5.60 26.69 5.67
N ASP A 106 -5.78 27.75 6.43
CA ASP A 106 -5.60 29.16 6.04
C ASP A 106 -4.20 29.46 5.50
N TYR A 107 -3.17 28.76 6.00
CA TYR A 107 -1.80 28.95 5.51
C TYR A 107 -1.60 28.45 4.07
N ILE A 108 -2.40 27.50 3.62
CA ILE A 108 -2.40 27.04 2.22
C ILE A 108 -2.99 28.11 1.31
N ASP A 109 -4.09 28.75 1.71
CA ASP A 109 -4.66 29.86 0.97
C ASP A 109 -3.71 31.05 0.94
N THR A 110 -3.01 31.30 2.05
CA THR A 110 -1.95 32.33 2.11
C THR A 110 -0.81 32.01 1.12
N ALA A 111 -0.39 30.74 1.02
CA ALA A 111 0.65 30.32 0.09
C ALA A 111 0.23 30.56 -1.37
N ARG A 112 -1.03 30.25 -1.71
CA ARG A 112 -1.61 30.51 -3.04
C ARG A 112 -1.72 32.02 -3.32
N ALA A 113 -2.18 32.80 -2.35
CA ALA A 113 -2.28 34.26 -2.46
C ALA A 113 -0.91 34.95 -2.71
N LYS A 114 0.19 34.34 -2.25
CA LYS A 114 1.57 34.75 -2.56
C LYS A 114 2.03 34.36 -3.97
N GLY A 115 1.19 33.75 -4.79
CA GLY A 115 1.49 33.38 -6.18
C GLY A 115 2.35 32.11 -6.31
N LEU A 116 2.42 31.24 -5.28
CA LEU A 116 3.13 29.98 -5.39
C LEU A 116 2.39 29.02 -6.32
N GLY A 117 3.14 28.35 -7.20
CA GLY A 117 2.58 27.32 -8.07
C GLY A 117 2.00 26.14 -7.29
N GLU A 118 0.93 25.54 -7.80
CA GLU A 118 0.20 24.46 -7.09
C GLU A 118 1.10 23.26 -6.76
N GLU A 119 2.08 22.95 -7.59
CA GLU A 119 3.07 21.91 -7.32
C GLU A 119 3.88 22.18 -6.04
N ILE A 120 4.34 23.42 -5.86
CA ILE A 120 5.07 23.84 -4.66
C ILE A 120 4.15 23.79 -3.44
N VAL A 121 2.91 24.26 -3.59
CA VAL A 121 1.90 24.22 -2.53
C VAL A 121 1.66 22.78 -2.07
N VAL A 122 1.48 21.83 -3.00
CA VAL A 122 1.24 20.42 -2.68
C VAL A 122 2.47 19.80 -2.00
N TRP A 123 3.63 19.83 -2.65
CA TRP A 123 4.79 19.05 -2.15
C TRP A 123 5.49 19.70 -0.96
N ARG A 124 5.55 21.01 -0.89
CA ARG A 124 6.28 21.71 0.18
C ARG A 124 5.41 22.16 1.34
N HIS A 125 4.14 22.49 1.10
CA HIS A 125 3.26 23.02 2.15
C HIS A 125 2.22 21.98 2.62
N MET A 126 1.58 21.25 1.71
CA MET A 126 0.59 20.26 2.12
C MET A 126 1.23 18.96 2.63
N MET A 127 2.18 18.38 1.86
CA MET A 127 2.72 17.07 2.19
C MET A 127 3.47 17.05 3.51
N GLN A 128 4.19 18.11 3.88
CA GLN A 128 4.92 18.14 5.16
C GLN A 128 4.00 17.89 6.37
N ASN A 129 2.80 18.48 6.37
CA ASN A 129 1.85 18.31 7.46
C ASN A 129 0.98 17.05 7.28
N ALA A 130 0.61 16.72 6.04
CA ALA A 130 -0.15 15.52 5.73
C ALA A 130 0.62 14.21 6.01
N LEU A 131 1.97 14.24 5.98
CA LEU A 131 2.80 13.07 6.28
C LEU A 131 2.70 12.60 7.74
N ILE A 132 2.36 13.45 8.70
CA ILE A 132 2.30 13.08 10.12
C ILE A 132 1.36 11.89 10.36
N PRO A 133 0.05 11.96 10.02
CA PRO A 133 -0.83 10.80 10.18
C PRO A 133 -0.50 9.64 9.23
N ILE A 134 0.05 9.93 8.04
CA ILE A 134 0.46 8.89 7.10
C ILE A 134 1.58 8.03 7.69
N VAL A 135 2.65 8.66 8.21
CA VAL A 135 3.79 7.95 8.83
C VAL A 135 3.32 7.16 10.05
N THR A 136 2.39 7.69 10.84
CA THR A 136 1.81 6.99 11.99
C THR A 136 1.11 5.70 11.53
N VAL A 137 0.26 5.77 10.52
CA VAL A 137 -0.43 4.58 9.97
C VAL A 137 0.55 3.59 9.38
N VAL A 138 1.57 4.05 8.63
CA VAL A 138 2.63 3.19 8.10
C VAL A 138 3.38 2.49 9.23
N GLY A 139 3.77 3.21 10.29
CA GLY A 139 4.50 2.66 11.44
C GLY A 139 3.69 1.61 12.21
N LEU A 140 2.41 1.86 12.46
CA LEU A 140 1.51 0.90 13.12
C LEU A 140 1.36 -0.38 12.28
N ASN A 141 1.12 -0.25 10.98
CA ASN A 141 0.99 -1.41 10.09
C ASN A 141 2.31 -2.16 9.89
N PHE A 142 3.44 -1.47 9.92
CA PHE A 142 4.75 -2.10 9.94
C PHE A 142 4.92 -2.98 11.18
N GLY A 143 4.53 -2.49 12.36
CA GLY A 143 4.53 -3.28 13.61
C GLY A 143 3.66 -4.55 13.51
N VAL A 144 2.45 -4.42 12.94
CA VAL A 144 1.55 -5.57 12.71
C VAL A 144 2.20 -6.59 11.76
N LEU A 145 2.82 -6.11 10.67
CA LEU A 145 3.49 -7.01 9.71
C LEU A 145 4.73 -7.69 10.27
N LEU A 146 5.43 -7.09 11.24
CA LEU A 146 6.55 -7.71 11.93
C LEU A 146 6.08 -8.89 12.80
N GLY A 147 4.85 -8.82 13.35
CA GLY A 147 4.24 -9.95 14.05
C GLY A 147 3.94 -11.16 13.15
N GLY A 148 4.12 -11.01 11.84
CA GLY A 148 3.97 -12.04 10.83
C GLY A 148 2.53 -12.17 10.31
N SER A 149 2.42 -12.59 9.06
CA SER A 149 1.16 -12.97 8.45
C SER A 149 1.14 -14.49 8.25
N VAL A 150 0.81 -15.22 9.31
CA VAL A 150 0.82 -16.70 9.34
C VAL A 150 0.12 -17.30 8.12
N LEU A 151 -1.04 -16.78 7.75
CA LEU A 151 -1.79 -17.28 6.60
C LEU A 151 -1.04 -17.07 5.28
N THR A 152 -0.46 -15.89 5.06
CA THR A 152 0.29 -15.62 3.83
C THR A 152 1.58 -16.43 3.78
N GLU A 153 2.29 -16.52 4.91
CA GLU A 153 3.51 -17.35 5.03
C GLU A 153 3.21 -18.83 4.75
N SER A 154 2.07 -19.33 5.21
CA SER A 154 1.63 -20.72 4.97
C SER A 154 1.25 -20.94 3.51
N ILE A 155 0.47 -20.06 2.89
CA ILE A 155 0.02 -20.20 1.48
C ILE A 155 1.23 -20.21 0.55
N PHE A 156 2.19 -19.31 0.75
CA PHE A 156 3.38 -19.20 -0.10
C PHE A 156 4.56 -20.09 0.36
N SER A 157 4.38 -20.90 1.44
CA SER A 157 5.45 -21.71 2.06
C SER A 157 6.71 -20.88 2.33
N TRP A 158 6.50 -19.65 2.80
CA TRP A 158 7.58 -18.70 3.08
C TRP A 158 8.02 -18.83 4.54
N PRO A 159 9.33 -18.97 4.82
CA PRO A 159 9.83 -19.04 6.20
C PRO A 159 9.73 -17.65 6.84
N GLY A 160 8.71 -17.44 7.64
CA GLY A 160 8.43 -16.18 8.32
C GLY A 160 8.27 -16.35 9.83
N VAL A 161 8.26 -15.22 10.56
CA VAL A 161 8.16 -15.20 12.02
C VAL A 161 6.81 -15.78 12.50
N GLY A 162 5.74 -15.52 11.76
CA GLY A 162 4.41 -16.01 12.12
C GLY A 162 4.30 -17.54 12.08
N ARG A 163 4.92 -18.17 11.09
CA ARG A 163 5.00 -19.63 10.99
C ARG A 163 5.83 -20.24 12.11
N PHE A 164 6.97 -19.63 12.46
CA PHE A 164 7.80 -20.07 13.58
C PHE A 164 7.05 -20.11 14.91
N VAL A 165 6.19 -19.10 15.17
CA VAL A 165 5.39 -19.03 16.42
C VAL A 165 4.33 -20.12 16.48
N VAL A 166 3.81 -20.58 15.35
CA VAL A 166 2.75 -21.62 15.31
C VAL A 166 3.35 -23.03 15.37
N GLU A 167 4.58 -23.23 14.87
CA GLU A 167 5.26 -24.52 14.86
C GLU A 167 6.06 -24.80 16.16
N SER A 168 6.19 -23.81 17.07
CA SER A 168 6.85 -23.93 18.40
C SER A 168 5.87 -24.35 19.47
#